data_967b7d46b08166ef177a9b66cc7b1c91
#
_entry.id   967b7d46b08166ef177a9b66cc7b1c91
#
_cell.length_a   1.000
_cell.length_b   1.000
_cell.length_c   1.000
_cell.angle_alpha   90.00
_cell.angle_beta   90.00
_cell.angle_gamma   90.00
#
_symmetry.space_group_name_H-M   'P 1'
#
loop_
_entity.id
_entity.type
_entity.pdbx_description
1 polymer ?
#
loop_
_entity_poly.entity_id
_entity_poly.type
_entity_poly.pdbx_seq_one_letter_code
_entity_poly.pdbx_strand_id
1 'polypeptide(L)'
;YDSITDFSEKFDISSSQKIAVANFLKNRKIVIYLDDLDRGWEGKKEDIVRISALLNAIRDLSSENAGLLFKVALRSDVYYLVRTSDESTDKIEGSVVWCTWTNHEILVLLIKRILTFFKIDINYDPLVRTEQYHLRQYLDYAFEPKFEGKGRWSNTHTYKVLMSMIRRRPRDLVKLCSLAAQKAKVTNSTTIKTEHLQSVFEEYSQGRIQDTINEYNSE
;
A
#
# COMPACT_ATOMS: atom_id res chain seq x y z
N TYR A 1 -21.81 -11.19 21.58
CA TYR A 1 -21.12 -11.99 22.60
C TYR A 1 -21.32 -13.48 22.35
N ASP A 2 -22.56 -13.90 22.01
CA ASP A 2 -22.91 -15.31 21.83
C ASP A 2 -22.16 -16.01 20.69
N SER A 3 -21.80 -15.29 19.62
CA SER A 3 -21.07 -15.86 18.47
C SER A 3 -19.58 -16.17 18.73
N ILE A 4 -18.95 -15.48 19.69
CA ILE A 4 -17.54 -15.73 20.07
C ILE A 4 -17.44 -16.92 21.01
N THR A 5 -18.40 -17.04 21.92
CA THR A 5 -18.52 -18.19 22.83
C THR A 5 -18.79 -19.48 22.05
N ASP A 6 -19.70 -19.42 21.07
CA ASP A 6 -20.06 -20.55 20.19
C ASP A 6 -18.85 -21.00 19.30
N PHE A 7 -17.99 -20.04 18.92
CA PHE A 7 -16.76 -20.33 18.16
C PHE A 7 -15.67 -20.96 19.05
N SER A 8 -15.54 -20.52 20.31
CA SER A 8 -14.57 -21.08 21.25
C SER A 8 -14.93 -22.49 21.71
N GLU A 9 -16.24 -22.81 21.83
CA GLU A 9 -16.73 -24.16 22.15
C GLU A 9 -16.54 -25.16 20.99
N LYS A 10 -16.62 -24.70 19.73
CA LYS A 10 -16.33 -25.52 18.52
C LYS A 10 -14.86 -25.88 18.34
N PHE A 11 -13.94 -25.11 18.89
CA PHE A 11 -12.50 -25.36 18.86
C PHE A 11 -11.98 -25.60 20.27
N ASP A 12 -12.47 -26.65 20.93
CA ASP A 12 -11.92 -27.09 22.21
C ASP A 12 -10.48 -27.56 22.05
N ILE A 13 -9.57 -26.55 22.09
CA ILE A 13 -8.12 -26.78 22.03
C ILE A 13 -7.74 -27.42 23.35
N SER A 14 -7.52 -28.72 23.32
CA SER A 14 -7.13 -29.50 24.50
C SER A 14 -5.86 -28.93 25.15
N SER A 15 -5.76 -29.09 26.47
CA SER A 15 -4.55 -28.67 27.22
C SER A 15 -3.28 -29.26 26.63
N SER A 16 -3.33 -30.46 26.07
CA SER A 16 -2.19 -31.11 25.40
C SER A 16 -1.77 -30.38 24.12
N GLN A 17 -2.70 -29.86 23.33
CA GLN A 17 -2.40 -29.06 22.13
C GLN A 17 -1.76 -27.72 22.51
N LYS A 18 -2.25 -27.06 23.57
CA LYS A 18 -1.64 -25.80 24.09
C LYS A 18 -0.19 -26.03 24.54
N ILE A 19 0.07 -27.13 25.25
CA ILE A 19 1.42 -27.52 25.68
C ILE A 19 2.31 -27.83 24.49
N ALA A 20 1.80 -28.54 23.47
CA ALA A 20 2.56 -28.85 22.26
C ALA A 20 2.96 -27.58 21.49
N VAL A 21 2.05 -26.62 21.32
CA VAL A 21 2.33 -25.33 20.71
C VAL A 21 3.34 -24.54 21.52
N ALA A 22 3.16 -24.45 22.84
CA ALA A 22 4.10 -23.75 23.72
C ALA A 22 5.51 -24.36 23.66
N ASN A 23 5.64 -25.69 23.64
CA ASN A 23 6.92 -26.37 23.50
C ASN A 23 7.55 -26.15 22.11
N PHE A 24 6.76 -26.11 21.06
CA PHE A 24 7.23 -25.78 19.70
C PHE A 24 7.81 -24.35 19.65
N LEU A 25 7.15 -23.41 20.29
CA LEU A 25 7.53 -21.98 20.28
C LEU A 25 8.76 -21.67 21.14
N LYS A 26 9.15 -22.55 22.11
CA LYS A 26 10.35 -22.33 22.95
C LYS A 26 11.63 -22.14 22.14
N ASN A 27 11.78 -22.86 21.03
CA ASN A 27 12.99 -22.88 20.20
C ASN A 27 12.76 -22.45 18.76
N ARG A 28 11.56 -21.98 18.41
CA ARG A 28 11.17 -21.59 17.04
C ARG A 28 10.36 -20.31 17.07
N LYS A 29 10.42 -19.57 15.97
CA LYS A 29 9.59 -18.38 15.75
C LYS A 29 8.55 -18.68 14.68
N ILE A 30 7.31 -18.32 14.96
CA ILE A 30 6.21 -18.29 13.99
C ILE A 30 5.88 -16.84 13.73
N VAL A 31 5.85 -16.45 12.45
CA VAL A 31 5.43 -15.12 12.03
C VAL A 31 4.09 -15.25 11.34
N ILE A 32 3.08 -14.59 11.88
CA ILE A 32 1.72 -14.54 11.32
C ILE A 32 1.52 -13.18 10.67
N TYR A 33 1.18 -13.18 9.39
CA TYR A 33 0.83 -11.99 8.63
C TYR A 33 -0.68 -11.87 8.55
N LEU A 34 -1.24 -10.74 8.99
CA LEU A 34 -2.65 -10.40 8.91
C LEU A 34 -2.80 -9.19 8.00
N ASP A 35 -3.55 -9.36 6.92
CA ASP A 35 -3.84 -8.32 5.93
C ASP A 35 -5.35 -8.24 5.68
N ASP A 36 -5.80 -7.19 5.01
CA ASP A 36 -7.21 -6.95 4.65
C ASP A 36 -8.20 -6.96 5.83
N LEU A 37 -7.76 -6.59 7.03
CA LEU A 37 -8.61 -6.53 8.23
C LEU A 37 -9.71 -5.46 8.13
N ASP A 38 -9.53 -4.50 7.25
CA ASP A 38 -10.46 -3.42 6.93
C ASP A 38 -11.41 -3.77 5.77
N ARG A 39 -11.44 -5.03 5.33
CA ARG A 39 -12.39 -5.46 4.30
C ARG A 39 -13.82 -5.40 4.82
N GLY A 40 -14.65 -4.56 4.19
CA GLY A 40 -16.01 -4.29 4.64
C GLY A 40 -16.10 -3.28 5.80
N TRP A 41 -15.04 -2.53 6.04
CA TRP A 41 -15.01 -1.44 7.01
C TRP A 41 -16.01 -0.35 6.63
N GLU A 42 -16.93 -0.02 7.55
CA GLU A 42 -17.94 1.02 7.42
C GLU A 42 -17.75 2.17 8.44
N GLY A 43 -16.68 2.12 9.25
CA GLY A 43 -16.40 3.11 10.29
C GLY A 43 -17.34 3.04 11.49
N LYS A 44 -18.17 2.01 11.60
CA LYS A 44 -19.13 1.82 12.70
C LYS A 44 -18.40 1.45 13.99
N LYS A 45 -19.07 1.72 15.11
CA LYS A 45 -18.53 1.38 16.44
C LYS A 45 -18.17 -0.10 16.58
N GLU A 46 -18.97 -0.99 15.99
CA GLU A 46 -18.74 -2.43 15.98
C GLU A 46 -17.43 -2.80 15.26
N ASP A 47 -17.12 -2.13 14.17
CA ASP A 47 -15.88 -2.37 13.41
C ASP A 47 -14.66 -1.92 14.22
N ILE A 48 -14.74 -0.76 14.87
CA ILE A 48 -13.71 -0.25 15.75
C ILE A 48 -13.44 -1.23 16.89
N VAL A 49 -14.50 -1.70 17.55
CA VAL A 49 -14.40 -2.67 18.65
C VAL A 49 -13.78 -3.98 18.20
N ARG A 50 -14.13 -4.48 17.00
CA ARG A 50 -13.55 -5.73 16.46
C ARG A 50 -12.05 -5.61 16.22
N ILE A 51 -11.62 -4.53 15.55
CA ILE A 51 -10.19 -4.30 15.28
C ILE A 51 -9.42 -4.08 16.59
N SER A 52 -9.97 -3.28 17.51
CA SER A 52 -9.36 -3.06 18.83
C SER A 52 -9.21 -4.37 19.61
N ALA A 53 -10.25 -5.19 19.69
CA ALA A 53 -10.20 -6.48 20.34
C ALA A 53 -9.15 -7.41 19.74
N LEU A 54 -9.04 -7.44 18.40
CA LEU A 54 -8.02 -8.23 17.71
C LEU A 54 -6.61 -7.74 18.04
N LEU A 55 -6.37 -6.44 18.00
CA LEU A 55 -5.03 -5.87 18.30
C LEU A 55 -4.63 -6.14 19.76
N ASN A 56 -5.58 -6.04 20.69
CA ASN A 56 -5.35 -6.39 22.09
C ASN A 56 -5.04 -7.89 22.28
N ALA A 57 -5.80 -8.76 21.61
CA ALA A 57 -5.54 -10.21 21.65
C ALA A 57 -4.15 -10.55 21.07
N ILE A 58 -3.75 -9.91 19.98
CA ILE A 58 -2.42 -10.07 19.39
C ILE A 58 -1.32 -9.65 20.37
N ARG A 59 -1.49 -8.51 21.05
CA ARG A 59 -0.55 -8.04 22.07
C ARG A 59 -0.40 -9.06 23.18
N ASP A 60 -1.51 -9.54 23.72
CA ASP A 60 -1.52 -10.46 24.85
C ASP A 60 -0.87 -11.80 24.45
N LEU A 61 -1.23 -12.37 23.31
CA LEU A 61 -0.62 -13.59 22.77
C LEU A 61 0.89 -13.44 22.52
N SER A 62 1.31 -12.28 22.00
CA SER A 62 2.74 -12.01 21.76
C SER A 62 3.52 -11.84 23.06
N SER A 63 2.90 -11.30 24.11
CA SER A 63 3.53 -11.13 25.43
C SER A 63 3.70 -12.46 26.16
N GLU A 64 2.73 -13.34 26.03
CA GLU A 64 2.77 -14.68 26.63
C GLU A 64 3.72 -15.64 25.90
N ASN A 65 3.94 -15.43 24.60
CA ASN A 65 4.66 -16.35 23.72
C ASN A 65 5.72 -15.61 22.88
N ALA A 66 6.93 -15.49 23.39
CA ALA A 66 8.05 -14.78 22.72
C ALA A 66 8.41 -15.33 21.32
N GLY A 67 8.03 -16.57 21.02
CA GLY A 67 8.19 -17.20 19.71
C GLY A 67 7.09 -16.85 18.70
N LEU A 68 6.02 -16.19 19.12
CA LEU A 68 4.88 -15.84 18.28
C LEU A 68 4.92 -14.36 17.90
N LEU A 69 5.09 -14.08 16.63
CA LEU A 69 5.21 -12.72 16.11
C LEU A 69 4.06 -12.44 15.13
N PHE A 70 3.42 -11.30 15.30
CA PHE A 70 2.39 -10.84 14.36
C PHE A 70 2.87 -9.66 13.53
N LYS A 71 2.52 -9.65 12.25
CA LYS A 71 2.70 -8.54 11.32
C LYS A 71 1.32 -8.18 10.77
N VAL A 72 0.77 -7.09 11.27
CA VAL A 72 -0.56 -6.62 10.93
C VAL A 72 -0.44 -5.47 9.95
N ALA A 73 -1.04 -5.61 8.76
CA ALA A 73 -1.22 -4.51 7.83
C ALA A 73 -2.59 -3.90 8.05
N LEU A 74 -2.63 -2.59 8.26
CA LEU A 74 -3.87 -1.86 8.50
C LEU A 74 -3.79 -0.49 7.82
N ARG A 75 -4.90 -0.01 7.30
CA ARG A 75 -4.99 1.36 6.78
C ARG A 75 -4.77 2.37 7.91
N SER A 76 -4.10 3.47 7.58
CA SER A 76 -3.76 4.50 8.55
C SER A 76 -4.97 5.20 9.17
N ASP A 77 -6.03 5.43 8.38
CA ASP A 77 -7.29 6.01 8.85
C ASP A 77 -8.01 5.07 9.83
N VAL A 78 -8.10 3.78 9.51
CA VAL A 78 -8.68 2.76 10.41
C VAL A 78 -7.89 2.69 11.73
N TYR A 79 -6.56 2.61 11.65
CA TYR A 79 -5.72 2.61 12.85
C TYR A 79 -5.92 3.86 13.70
N TYR A 80 -6.02 5.04 13.05
CA TYR A 80 -6.24 6.29 13.75
C TYR A 80 -7.56 6.31 14.51
N LEU A 81 -8.66 5.85 13.90
CA LEU A 81 -9.96 5.75 14.54
C LEU A 81 -9.95 4.76 15.72
N VAL A 82 -9.34 3.59 15.54
CA VAL A 82 -9.21 2.60 16.62
C VAL A 82 -8.42 3.18 17.79
N ARG A 83 -7.27 3.80 17.53
CA ARG A 83 -6.42 4.41 18.56
C ARG A 83 -7.14 5.49 19.36
N THR A 84 -7.89 6.38 18.68
CA THR A 84 -8.59 7.48 19.34
C THR A 84 -9.83 7.03 20.12
N SER A 85 -10.33 5.84 19.82
CA SER A 85 -11.55 5.29 20.45
C SER A 85 -11.27 4.32 21.61
N ASP A 86 -10.05 3.81 21.70
CA ASP A 86 -9.66 2.83 22.72
C ASP A 86 -8.26 3.10 23.26
N GLU A 87 -8.18 3.60 24.49
CA GLU A 87 -6.90 3.90 25.18
C GLU A 87 -6.00 2.66 25.35
N SER A 88 -6.56 1.45 25.31
CA SER A 88 -5.77 0.22 25.42
C SER A 88 -4.80 0.04 24.26
N THR A 89 -5.05 0.68 23.11
CA THR A 89 -4.19 0.64 21.92
C THR A 89 -2.92 1.48 22.05
N ASP A 90 -2.82 2.38 23.03
CA ASP A 90 -1.60 3.17 23.27
C ASP A 90 -0.40 2.27 23.60
N LYS A 91 -0.65 1.11 24.20
CA LYS A 91 0.39 0.14 24.54
C LYS A 91 1.08 -0.51 23.34
N ILE A 92 0.45 -0.46 22.17
CA ILE A 92 1.02 -1.02 20.92
C ILE A 92 1.69 0.05 20.04
N GLU A 93 1.57 1.32 20.39
CA GLU A 93 2.08 2.44 19.57
C GLU A 93 3.58 2.29 19.26
N GLY A 94 4.37 1.84 20.22
CA GLY A 94 5.80 1.59 20.04
C GLY A 94 6.15 0.49 19.02
N SER A 95 5.15 -0.31 18.59
CA SER A 95 5.29 -1.38 17.59
C SER A 95 4.74 -0.98 16.21
N VAL A 96 4.22 0.25 16.07
CA VAL A 96 3.62 0.72 14.82
C VAL A 96 4.68 1.27 13.87
N VAL A 97 4.67 0.76 12.64
CA VAL A 97 5.54 1.25 11.57
C VAL A 97 4.67 1.94 10.51
N TRP A 98 4.88 3.23 10.33
CA TRP A 98 4.19 4.01 9.32
C TRP A 98 4.84 3.84 7.94
N CYS A 99 4.14 3.16 7.03
CA CYS A 99 4.58 2.99 5.66
C CYS A 99 4.08 4.15 4.80
N THR A 100 4.89 5.16 4.61
CA THR A 100 4.59 6.32 3.77
C THR A 100 5.48 6.33 2.54
N TRP A 101 4.97 6.85 1.43
CA TRP A 101 5.71 7.01 0.18
C TRP A 101 5.96 8.49 -0.12
N THR A 102 7.17 8.81 -0.50
CA THR A 102 7.50 10.11 -1.11
C THR A 102 7.36 10.02 -2.63
N ASN A 103 7.15 11.16 -3.28
CA ASN A 103 7.16 11.21 -4.76
C ASN A 103 8.47 10.71 -5.34
N HIS A 104 9.58 10.90 -4.62
CA HIS A 104 10.89 10.41 -5.04
C HIS A 104 10.95 8.88 -5.05
N GLU A 105 10.53 8.22 -3.97
CA GLU A 105 10.52 6.76 -3.88
C GLU A 105 9.58 6.13 -4.91
N ILE A 106 8.44 6.78 -5.20
CA ILE A 106 7.51 6.32 -6.23
C ILE A 106 8.14 6.46 -7.63
N LEU A 107 8.88 7.54 -7.88
CA LEU A 107 9.63 7.69 -9.14
C LEU A 107 10.71 6.62 -9.28
N VAL A 108 11.49 6.35 -8.24
CA VAL A 108 12.49 5.27 -8.22
C VAL A 108 11.84 3.92 -8.46
N LEU A 109 10.67 3.66 -7.86
CA LEU A 109 9.91 2.43 -8.09
C LEU A 109 9.53 2.27 -9.58
N LEU A 110 9.03 3.33 -10.22
CA LEU A 110 8.70 3.32 -11.65
C LEU A 110 9.94 3.01 -12.50
N ILE A 111 11.05 3.69 -12.22
CA ILE A 111 12.31 3.49 -12.92
C ILE A 111 12.80 2.04 -12.78
N LYS A 112 12.79 1.49 -11.57
CA LYS A 112 13.12 0.07 -11.35
C LYS A 112 12.30 -0.86 -12.24
N ARG A 113 10.99 -0.63 -12.32
CA ARG A 113 10.10 -1.44 -13.17
C ARG A 113 10.43 -1.31 -14.65
N ILE A 114 10.71 -0.10 -15.12
CA ILE A 114 11.11 0.15 -16.52
C ILE A 114 12.42 -0.58 -16.83
N LEU A 115 13.44 -0.37 -16.03
CA LEU A 115 14.76 -0.98 -16.24
C LEU A 115 14.69 -2.51 -16.18
N THR A 116 13.93 -3.06 -15.23
CA THR A 116 13.72 -4.52 -15.16
C THR A 116 13.04 -5.04 -16.43
N PHE A 117 12.01 -4.34 -16.92
CA PHE A 117 11.31 -4.73 -18.16
C PHE A 117 12.27 -4.75 -19.37
N PHE A 118 13.12 -3.75 -19.50
CA PHE A 118 14.12 -3.67 -20.59
C PHE A 118 15.36 -4.50 -20.33
N LYS A 119 15.41 -5.25 -19.20
CA LYS A 119 16.57 -6.09 -18.80
C LYS A 119 17.87 -5.29 -18.69
N ILE A 120 17.77 -4.04 -18.26
CA ILE A 120 18.91 -3.17 -18.00
C ILE A 120 19.36 -3.42 -16.57
N ASP A 121 20.55 -3.99 -16.44
CA ASP A 121 21.16 -4.27 -15.13
C ASP A 121 21.91 -3.03 -14.63
N ILE A 122 21.42 -2.47 -13.52
CA ILE A 122 22.08 -1.37 -12.82
C ILE A 122 22.00 -1.57 -11.31
N ASN A 123 22.95 -1.01 -10.59
CA ASN A 123 22.82 -0.91 -9.15
C ASN A 123 21.71 0.09 -8.79
N TYR A 124 20.70 -0.38 -8.04
CA TYR A 124 19.55 0.44 -7.65
C TYR A 124 19.81 1.31 -6.41
N ASP A 125 20.80 0.98 -5.58
CA ASP A 125 21.06 1.70 -4.33
C ASP A 125 21.36 3.19 -4.53
N PRO A 126 22.15 3.60 -5.57
CA PRO A 126 22.36 5.01 -5.85
C PRO A 126 21.10 5.75 -6.28
N LEU A 127 20.13 5.09 -6.93
CA LEU A 127 18.91 5.74 -7.45
C LEU A 127 18.10 6.42 -6.34
N VAL A 128 18.06 5.81 -5.16
CA VAL A 128 17.32 6.35 -4.01
C VAL A 128 17.90 7.70 -3.56
N ARG A 129 19.18 7.94 -3.79
CA ARG A 129 19.88 9.18 -3.40
C ARG A 129 20.07 10.17 -4.55
N THR A 130 19.76 9.76 -5.77
CA THR A 130 19.92 10.57 -6.97
C THR A 130 18.75 11.55 -7.12
N GLU A 131 18.99 12.81 -7.39
CA GLU A 131 17.93 13.80 -7.60
C GLU A 131 16.98 13.41 -8.74
N GLN A 132 15.71 13.71 -8.60
CA GLN A 132 14.66 13.39 -9.60
C GLN A 132 14.99 13.91 -11.00
N TYR A 133 15.65 15.08 -11.08
CA TYR A 133 16.05 15.65 -12.36
C TYR A 133 17.01 14.73 -13.12
N HIS A 134 17.95 14.10 -12.45
CA HIS A 134 18.90 13.16 -13.05
C HIS A 134 18.27 11.79 -13.31
N LEU A 135 17.28 11.42 -12.51
CA LEU A 135 16.55 10.17 -12.68
C LEU A 135 15.69 10.14 -13.96
N ARG A 136 15.28 11.30 -14.48
CA ARG A 136 14.38 11.39 -15.65
C ARG A 136 14.87 10.63 -16.88
N GLN A 137 16.19 10.57 -17.12
CA GLN A 137 16.77 9.88 -18.27
C GLN A 137 16.36 8.40 -18.37
N TYR A 138 16.07 7.77 -17.25
CA TYR A 138 15.60 6.39 -17.21
C TYR A 138 14.12 6.22 -17.61
N LEU A 139 13.35 7.31 -17.60
CA LEU A 139 11.98 7.29 -18.11
C LEU A 139 11.93 7.33 -19.63
N ASP A 140 12.98 7.86 -20.29
CA ASP A 140 13.04 8.02 -21.74
C ASP A 140 12.99 6.66 -22.48
N TYR A 141 13.26 5.55 -21.78
CA TYR A 141 13.03 4.20 -22.33
C TYR A 141 11.56 3.89 -22.60
N ALA A 142 10.63 4.52 -21.86
CA ALA A 142 9.21 4.21 -21.93
C ALA A 142 8.33 5.44 -22.25
N PHE A 143 8.82 6.66 -22.04
CA PHE A 143 8.07 7.90 -22.18
C PHE A 143 8.79 8.93 -23.02
N GLU A 144 8.05 9.81 -23.67
CA GLU A 144 8.60 11.07 -24.19
C GLU A 144 9.22 11.90 -23.05
N PRO A 145 10.42 12.50 -23.25
CA PRO A 145 11.11 13.25 -22.21
C PRO A 145 10.31 14.44 -21.67
N LYS A 146 9.53 15.08 -22.54
CA LYS A 146 8.74 16.27 -22.23
C LYS A 146 7.28 16.07 -22.61
N PHE A 147 6.42 16.68 -21.83
CA PHE A 147 4.98 16.74 -22.09
C PHE A 147 4.69 17.91 -23.03
N GLU A 148 4.33 17.61 -24.25
CA GLU A 148 4.08 18.58 -25.33
C GLU A 148 2.63 19.09 -25.37
N GLY A 149 1.86 18.88 -24.29
CA GLY A 149 0.49 19.34 -24.16
C GLY A 149 0.36 20.85 -23.96
N LYS A 150 -0.88 21.32 -23.90
CA LYS A 150 -1.20 22.71 -23.61
C LYS A 150 -1.31 22.99 -22.10
N GLY A 151 -1.28 24.27 -21.73
CA GLY A 151 -1.51 24.73 -20.37
C GLY A 151 -0.29 24.63 -19.46
N ARG A 152 -0.54 24.43 -18.17
CA ARG A 152 0.48 24.50 -17.11
C ARG A 152 1.63 23.51 -17.29
N TRP A 153 1.41 22.38 -17.94
CA TRP A 153 2.41 21.34 -18.14
C TRP A 153 3.13 21.41 -19.50
N SER A 154 2.77 22.41 -20.33
CA SER A 154 3.43 22.60 -21.63
C SER A 154 4.96 22.63 -21.49
N ASN A 155 5.64 21.82 -22.28
CA ASN A 155 7.12 21.69 -22.29
C ASN A 155 7.73 21.29 -20.94
N THR A 156 6.93 20.76 -20.01
CA THR A 156 7.40 20.27 -18.72
C THR A 156 7.93 18.84 -18.85
N HIS A 157 8.98 18.48 -18.11
CA HIS A 157 9.47 17.11 -18.08
C HIS A 157 8.38 16.13 -17.63
N THR A 158 8.21 15.04 -18.35
CA THR A 158 7.14 14.05 -18.15
C THR A 158 7.09 13.51 -16.72
N TYR A 159 8.26 13.31 -16.07
CA TYR A 159 8.25 12.86 -14.67
C TYR A 159 7.54 13.82 -13.71
N LYS A 160 7.63 15.15 -13.94
CA LYS A 160 6.92 16.13 -13.11
C LYS A 160 5.42 16.04 -13.28
N VAL A 161 4.97 15.81 -14.51
CA VAL A 161 3.54 15.62 -14.80
C VAL A 161 3.03 14.36 -14.11
N LEU A 162 3.72 13.25 -14.26
CA LEU A 162 3.37 11.99 -13.58
C LEU A 162 3.30 12.18 -12.06
N MET A 163 4.32 12.78 -11.45
CA MET A 163 4.35 13.00 -10.00
C MET A 163 3.28 13.98 -9.51
N SER A 164 2.79 14.89 -10.36
CA SER A 164 1.69 15.80 -10.00
C SER A 164 0.32 15.15 -10.04
N MET A 165 0.17 14.03 -10.75
CA MET A 165 -1.11 13.33 -10.91
C MET A 165 -1.37 12.27 -9.84
N ILE A 166 -0.39 11.94 -9.03
CA ILE A 166 -0.49 10.89 -8.02
C ILE A 166 -0.62 11.47 -6.61
N ARG A 167 -1.30 10.76 -5.72
CA ARG A 167 -1.50 11.13 -4.31
C ARG A 167 -0.50 10.43 -3.38
N ARG A 168 0.78 10.37 -3.75
CA ARG A 168 1.83 9.61 -3.04
C ARG A 168 1.47 8.13 -2.83
N ARG A 169 0.71 7.55 -3.77
CA ARG A 169 0.34 6.14 -3.77
C ARG A 169 0.94 5.45 -5.00
N PRO A 170 1.79 4.44 -4.85
CA PRO A 170 2.37 3.71 -5.98
C PRO A 170 1.33 3.14 -6.95
N ARG A 171 0.18 2.67 -6.44
CA ARG A 171 -0.92 2.15 -7.28
C ARG A 171 -1.45 3.19 -8.26
N ASP A 172 -1.52 4.46 -7.86
CA ASP A 172 -2.02 5.53 -8.70
C ASP A 172 -1.13 5.71 -9.92
N LEU A 173 0.20 5.73 -9.71
CA LEU A 173 1.16 5.83 -10.80
C LEU A 173 1.09 4.61 -11.73
N VAL A 174 1.05 3.41 -11.17
CA VAL A 174 0.96 2.17 -11.97
C VAL A 174 -0.31 2.17 -12.82
N LYS A 175 -1.46 2.59 -12.27
CA LYS A 175 -2.72 2.66 -13.01
C LYS A 175 -2.63 3.67 -14.16
N LEU A 176 -2.14 4.89 -13.89
CA LEU A 176 -1.96 5.94 -14.91
C LEU A 176 -1.05 5.46 -16.05
N CYS A 177 0.12 4.92 -15.71
CA CYS A 177 1.08 4.43 -16.69
C CYS A 177 0.52 3.24 -17.49
N SER A 178 -0.22 2.33 -16.86
CA SER A 178 -0.82 1.18 -17.54
C SER A 178 -1.89 1.61 -18.53
N LEU A 179 -2.77 2.56 -18.19
CA LEU A 179 -3.76 3.11 -19.09
C LEU A 179 -3.10 3.79 -20.30
N ALA A 180 -2.10 4.63 -20.05
CA ALA A 180 -1.37 5.31 -21.12
C ALA A 180 -0.59 4.33 -22.03
N ALA A 181 -0.01 3.28 -21.45
CA ALA A 181 0.67 2.23 -22.23
C ALA A 181 -0.30 1.43 -23.12
N GLN A 182 -1.53 1.17 -22.65
CA GLN A 182 -2.57 0.55 -23.46
C GLN A 182 -2.92 1.43 -24.68
N LYS A 183 -3.04 2.75 -24.48
CA LYS A 183 -3.27 3.68 -25.61
C LYS A 183 -2.10 3.71 -26.58
N ALA A 184 -0.87 3.74 -26.09
CA ALA A 184 0.34 3.66 -26.92
C ALA A 184 0.36 2.38 -27.77
N LYS A 185 -0.02 1.24 -27.18
CA LYS A 185 -0.13 -0.05 -27.89
C LYS A 185 -1.16 0.01 -29.02
N VAL A 186 -2.32 0.62 -28.78
CA VAL A 186 -3.38 0.75 -29.80
C VAL A 186 -2.91 1.60 -30.99
N THR A 187 -2.09 2.61 -30.75
CA THR A 187 -1.52 3.47 -31.81
C THR A 187 -0.21 2.94 -32.38
N ASN A 188 0.23 1.72 -32.01
CA ASN A 188 1.50 1.11 -32.40
C ASN A 188 2.72 2.00 -32.06
N SER A 189 2.64 2.79 -31.02
CA SER A 189 3.75 3.59 -30.51
C SER A 189 4.69 2.76 -29.63
N THR A 190 5.98 2.91 -29.81
CA THR A 190 7.01 2.25 -28.99
C THR A 190 7.23 2.94 -27.63
N THR A 191 6.76 4.19 -27.50
CA THR A 191 6.86 4.98 -26.27
C THR A 191 5.51 5.60 -25.92
N ILE A 192 5.33 5.89 -24.65
CA ILE A 192 4.16 6.62 -24.16
C ILE A 192 4.37 8.11 -24.41
N LYS A 193 3.54 8.67 -25.27
CA LYS A 193 3.58 10.08 -25.67
C LYS A 193 2.58 10.91 -24.85
N THR A 194 2.70 12.22 -24.97
CA THR A 194 1.78 13.21 -24.40
C THR A 194 0.31 12.90 -24.72
N GLU A 195 0.01 12.60 -25.99
CA GLU A 195 -1.35 12.28 -26.43
C GLU A 195 -1.94 11.06 -25.72
N HIS A 196 -1.13 10.03 -25.45
CA HIS A 196 -1.56 8.83 -24.74
C HIS A 196 -1.89 9.14 -23.27
N LEU A 197 -1.08 9.97 -22.61
CA LEU A 197 -1.33 10.43 -21.24
C LEU A 197 -2.60 11.28 -21.18
N GLN A 198 -2.75 12.26 -22.09
CA GLN A 198 -3.92 13.14 -22.13
C GLN A 198 -5.22 12.37 -22.37
N SER A 199 -5.19 11.36 -23.25
CA SER A 199 -6.38 10.57 -23.57
C SER A 199 -6.92 9.74 -22.39
N VAL A 200 -6.13 9.55 -21.33
CA VAL A 200 -6.53 8.76 -20.15
C VAL A 200 -6.72 9.59 -18.90
N PHE A 201 -6.42 10.88 -18.92
CA PHE A 201 -6.50 11.72 -17.70
C PHE A 201 -7.92 11.78 -17.13
N GLU A 202 -8.95 11.86 -17.97
CA GLU A 202 -10.32 11.90 -17.50
C GLU A 202 -10.72 10.59 -16.84
N GLU A 203 -10.53 9.46 -17.51
CA GLU A 203 -10.82 8.12 -16.99
C GLU A 203 -10.06 7.87 -15.67
N TYR A 204 -8.78 8.23 -15.65
CA TYR A 204 -7.95 8.10 -14.46
C TYR A 204 -8.49 8.97 -13.31
N SER A 205 -8.83 10.23 -13.58
CA SER A 205 -9.32 11.16 -12.56
C SER A 205 -10.67 10.75 -11.99
N GLN A 206 -11.60 10.31 -12.83
CA GLN A 206 -12.90 9.77 -12.41
C GLN A 206 -12.72 8.55 -11.50
N GLY A 207 -11.82 7.63 -11.85
CA GLY A 207 -11.49 6.49 -11.00
C GLY A 207 -10.92 6.93 -9.65
N ARG A 208 -10.09 7.99 -9.60
CA ARG A 208 -9.54 8.51 -8.33
C ARG A 208 -10.60 9.19 -7.46
N ILE A 209 -11.53 9.91 -8.07
CA ILE A 209 -12.67 10.49 -7.36
C ILE A 209 -13.52 9.39 -6.74
N GLN A 210 -13.85 8.35 -7.51
CA GLN A 210 -14.66 7.23 -7.01
C GLN A 210 -13.96 6.48 -5.86
N ASP A 211 -12.65 6.23 -5.97
CA ASP A 211 -11.87 5.62 -4.89
C ASP A 211 -11.90 6.50 -3.63
N THR A 212 -11.80 7.83 -3.80
CA THR A 212 -11.87 8.76 -2.67
C THR A 212 -13.26 8.77 -2.03
N ILE A 213 -14.31 8.83 -2.85
CA ILE A 213 -15.69 8.76 -2.35
C ILE A 213 -15.90 7.45 -1.56
N ASN A 214 -15.45 6.33 -2.08
CA ASN A 214 -15.60 5.04 -1.39
C ASN A 214 -14.78 4.95 -0.08
N GLU A 215 -13.65 5.67 0.00
CA GLU A 215 -12.85 5.75 1.23
C GLU A 215 -13.56 6.60 2.32
N TYR A 216 -14.32 7.63 1.92
CA TYR A 216 -14.97 8.56 2.85
C TYR A 216 -16.48 8.34 3.04
N ASN A 217 -17.14 7.58 2.16
CA ASN A 217 -18.57 7.25 2.33
C ASN A 217 -18.85 6.21 3.43
N SER A 218 -17.81 5.78 4.12
CA SER A 218 -17.94 4.95 5.33
C SER A 218 -18.01 5.77 6.62
N GLU A 219 -18.11 7.10 6.50
CA GLU A 219 -18.44 8.03 7.59
C GLU A 219 -19.93 8.41 7.52
#